data_4e0dd7b27578833c08a74673cdb1f4b8
#
_entry.id   4e0dd7b27578833c08a74673cdb1f4b8
#
_cell.length_a   1.000
_cell.length_b   1.000
_cell.length_c   1.000
_cell.angle_alpha   90.00
_cell.angle_beta   90.00
_cell.angle_gamma   90.00
#
_symmetry.space_group_name_H-M   'P 1'
#
loop_
_entity.id
_entity.type
_entity.pdbx_description
1 polymer ?
#
loop_
_entity_poly.entity_id
_entity_poly.type
_entity_poly.pdbx_seq_one_letter_code
_entity_poly.pdbx_strand_id
1 'polypeptide(L)'
;MRRQPHHIVVSMLPDYLEERIRIPKIQRDAKVWTLEHKQNLIDSLYNDFDIPKVYLREEYTDQRYVIWWVVDGQQRISTIAEFLRDEFPLGDASTMPGYLHGLKCSDLPPDDQRMILSRSLDAIIVQCDDDEEEDMFLRLNMSTPLNAAEKRNVIRGNFRDTVAELAGHEFFKNKACFSGRRLAYHTICAQMVALFLAGGPTDTRGKSLNILYEDYRDKFTNQKEVEGTIKKILGQMDRIFPAKESFLRKTNIVSIFLFLLEFTQRLDLSPGNDECLRGFFDDFEKRLDGNTQIPEDDSRYDIDLERYQMACINGADSEASIRTRHEVLLRNYSLQIE
;
A
#
# COMPACT_ATOMS: atom_id res chain seq x y z
N MET A 1 3.78 10.27 27.33
CA MET A 1 2.45 10.50 26.70
C MET A 1 1.47 11.20 27.63
N ARG A 2 0.86 12.29 27.22
CA ARG A 2 -0.24 12.97 27.94
C ARG A 2 -1.52 12.85 27.09
N ARG A 3 -2.69 12.59 27.72
CA ARG A 3 -3.97 12.37 27.04
C ARG A 3 -5.02 13.32 27.55
N GLN A 4 -5.82 13.90 26.66
CA GLN A 4 -6.91 14.80 26.99
C GLN A 4 -8.17 14.41 26.21
N PRO A 5 -9.29 14.09 26.88
CA PRO A 5 -10.58 13.90 26.21
C PRO A 5 -11.03 15.17 25.49
N HIS A 6 -11.61 14.99 24.33
CA HIS A 6 -12.19 16.06 23.53
C HIS A 6 -13.45 15.56 22.81
N HIS A 7 -14.37 16.45 22.49
CA HIS A 7 -15.59 16.12 21.74
C HIS A 7 -15.65 17.00 20.50
N ILE A 8 -15.73 16.36 19.34
CA ILE A 8 -15.86 17.03 18.06
C ILE A 8 -17.34 16.98 17.65
N VAL A 9 -18.04 18.09 17.69
CA VAL A 9 -19.42 18.16 17.21
C VAL A 9 -19.42 17.91 15.70
N VAL A 10 -20.29 17.03 15.22
CA VAL A 10 -20.35 16.58 13.84
C VAL A 10 -20.47 17.75 12.86
N SER A 11 -21.32 18.74 13.16
CA SER A 11 -21.47 19.94 12.33
C SER A 11 -20.20 20.78 12.16
N MET A 12 -19.26 20.69 13.11
CA MET A 12 -18.00 21.45 13.08
C MET A 12 -16.84 20.65 12.44
N LEU A 13 -17.06 19.39 12.11
CA LEU A 13 -16.00 18.54 11.58
C LEU A 13 -15.38 19.05 10.26
N PRO A 14 -16.16 19.58 9.28
CA PRO A 14 -15.58 20.17 8.08
C PRO A 14 -14.58 21.30 8.39
N ASP A 15 -14.91 22.21 9.32
CA ASP A 15 -14.06 23.33 9.71
C ASP A 15 -12.78 22.80 10.39
N TYR A 16 -12.89 21.81 11.26
CA TYR A 16 -11.73 21.16 11.88
C TYR A 16 -10.80 20.51 10.86
N LEU A 17 -11.33 19.90 9.78
CA LEU A 17 -10.53 19.31 8.71
C LEU A 17 -9.82 20.35 7.85
N GLU A 18 -10.39 21.52 7.69
CA GLU A 18 -9.76 22.63 6.97
C GLU A 18 -8.69 23.32 7.82
N GLU A 19 -8.95 23.54 9.10
CA GLU A 19 -8.11 24.35 9.95
C GLU A 19 -7.08 23.55 10.76
N ARG A 20 -7.46 22.42 11.37
CA ARG A 20 -6.71 21.74 12.43
C ARG A 20 -6.38 20.30 12.19
N ILE A 21 -7.34 19.50 11.73
CA ILE A 21 -7.14 18.05 11.59
C ILE A 21 -6.41 17.76 10.28
N ARG A 22 -5.35 16.98 10.37
CA ARG A 22 -4.57 16.52 9.23
C ARG A 22 -4.54 14.99 9.19
N ILE A 23 -4.82 14.45 8.02
CA ILE A 23 -4.76 13.01 7.77
C ILE A 23 -3.40 12.74 7.10
N PRO A 24 -2.52 11.91 7.71
CA PRO A 24 -1.24 11.56 7.12
C PRO A 24 -1.41 10.93 5.74
N LYS A 25 -0.60 11.36 4.76
CA LYS A 25 -0.66 10.85 3.37
C LYS A 25 -0.49 9.33 3.29
N ILE A 26 0.35 8.78 4.17
CA ILE A 26 0.71 7.36 4.23
C ILE A 26 -0.46 6.48 4.70
N GLN A 27 -1.40 7.03 5.47
CA GLN A 27 -2.57 6.29 5.94
C GLN A 27 -3.73 6.25 4.92
N ARG A 28 -3.71 7.11 3.90
CA ARG A 28 -4.85 7.27 2.96
C ARG A 28 -5.19 6.03 2.16
N ASP A 29 -4.22 5.13 1.92
CA ASP A 29 -4.43 3.92 1.10
C ASP A 29 -4.82 2.67 1.91
N ALA A 30 -4.80 2.74 3.25
CA ALA A 30 -5.15 1.62 4.11
C ALA A 30 -6.66 1.55 4.35
N LYS A 31 -7.32 0.55 3.75
CA LYS A 31 -8.74 0.20 3.97
C LYS A 31 -9.72 1.35 3.72
N VAL A 32 -10.08 1.57 2.48
CA VAL A 32 -11.30 2.37 2.18
C VAL A 32 -12.51 1.54 2.58
N TRP A 33 -13.37 2.10 3.44
CA TRP A 33 -14.65 1.48 3.80
C TRP A 33 -15.55 1.31 2.58
N THR A 34 -16.29 0.21 2.54
CA THR A 34 -17.35 0.04 1.56
C THR A 34 -18.49 1.04 1.83
N LEU A 35 -19.33 1.28 0.85
CA LEU A 35 -20.49 2.17 1.02
C LEU A 35 -21.36 1.71 2.21
N GLU A 36 -21.60 0.42 2.36
CA GLU A 36 -22.36 -0.14 3.47
C GLU A 36 -21.73 0.19 4.84
N HIS A 37 -20.40 0.08 4.99
CA HIS A 37 -19.74 0.48 6.24
C HIS A 37 -19.89 1.96 6.54
N LYS A 38 -19.84 2.81 5.51
CA LYS A 38 -20.05 4.26 5.65
C LYS A 38 -21.47 4.58 6.09
N GLN A 39 -22.44 3.95 5.46
CA GLN A 39 -23.86 4.10 5.78
C GLN A 39 -24.18 3.64 7.21
N ASN A 40 -23.60 2.52 7.65
CA ASN A 40 -23.75 2.02 9.02
C ASN A 40 -23.17 2.95 10.07
N LEU A 41 -22.10 3.70 9.75
CA LEU A 41 -21.58 4.73 10.68
C LEU A 41 -22.58 5.89 10.83
N ILE A 42 -23.19 6.36 9.74
CA ILE A 42 -24.18 7.44 9.81
C ILE A 42 -25.46 6.97 10.53
N ASP A 43 -25.87 5.72 10.32
CA ASP A 43 -26.95 5.09 11.08
C ASP A 43 -26.64 5.07 12.59
N SER A 44 -25.42 4.75 12.97
CA SER A 44 -24.96 4.78 14.36
C SER A 44 -25.00 6.19 14.96
N LEU A 45 -24.62 7.21 14.19
CA LEU A 45 -24.72 8.61 14.62
C LEU A 45 -26.19 9.04 14.82
N TYR A 46 -27.05 8.70 13.90
CA TYR A 46 -28.47 9.04 13.98
C TYR A 46 -29.10 8.42 15.23
N ASN A 47 -28.86 7.15 15.48
CA ASN A 47 -29.46 6.38 16.59
C ASN A 47 -28.73 6.53 17.93
N ASP A 48 -27.68 7.37 18.00
CA ASP A 48 -26.88 7.59 19.21
C ASP A 48 -26.16 6.32 19.75
N PHE A 49 -25.76 5.44 18.83
CA PHE A 49 -24.94 4.29 19.21
C PHE A 49 -23.51 4.73 19.52
N ASP A 50 -22.88 3.99 20.42
CA ASP A 50 -21.48 4.25 20.79
C ASP A 50 -20.54 4.02 19.58
N ILE A 51 -19.80 5.07 19.21
CA ILE A 51 -18.82 5.04 18.14
C ILE A 51 -17.42 5.02 18.75
N PRO A 52 -16.55 4.08 18.34
CA PRO A 52 -15.19 4.03 18.88
C PRO A 52 -14.48 5.39 18.72
N LYS A 53 -13.78 5.80 19.77
CA LYS A 53 -13.08 7.10 19.85
C LYS A 53 -12.04 7.25 18.74
N VAL A 54 -11.82 8.49 18.30
CA VAL A 54 -10.71 8.83 17.44
C VAL A 54 -9.51 9.29 18.26
N TYR A 55 -8.31 9.06 17.76
CA TYR A 55 -7.07 9.47 18.41
C TYR A 55 -6.33 10.45 17.53
N LEU A 56 -5.99 11.60 18.11
CA LEU A 56 -5.38 12.73 17.42
C LEU A 56 -4.10 13.14 18.15
N ARG A 57 -2.96 13.15 17.46
CA ARG A 57 -1.71 13.69 18.01
C ARG A 57 -1.67 15.20 17.85
N GLU A 58 -1.42 15.88 18.95
CA GLU A 58 -1.25 17.32 18.98
C GLU A 58 0.18 17.71 18.62
N GLU A 59 0.32 18.62 17.69
CA GLU A 59 1.58 19.22 17.27
C GLU A 59 1.48 20.74 17.26
N TYR A 60 2.47 21.40 17.83
CA TYR A 60 2.57 22.86 17.82
C TYR A 60 3.43 23.31 16.64
N THR A 61 2.89 24.15 15.77
CA THR A 61 3.67 24.77 14.70
C THR A 61 4.51 25.94 15.23
N ASP A 62 5.54 26.34 14.46
CA ASP A 62 6.39 27.50 14.78
C ASP A 62 5.59 28.79 14.97
N GLN A 63 4.41 28.90 14.37
CA GLN A 63 3.48 30.04 14.50
C GLN A 63 2.52 29.93 15.70
N ARG A 64 2.74 28.95 16.60
CA ARG A 64 1.88 28.64 17.75
C ARG A 64 0.46 28.18 17.40
N TYR A 65 0.21 27.75 16.17
CA TYR A 65 -1.02 27.04 15.81
C TYR A 65 -0.92 25.58 16.22
N VAL A 66 -2.05 25.04 16.66
CA VAL A 66 -2.16 23.63 17.05
C VAL A 66 -2.73 22.84 15.86
N ILE A 67 -1.99 21.83 15.42
CA ILE A 67 -2.43 20.85 14.42
C ILE A 67 -2.67 19.52 15.12
N TRP A 68 -3.68 18.80 14.68
CA TRP A 68 -4.03 17.46 15.15
C TRP A 68 -3.88 16.44 14.03
N TRP A 69 -2.88 15.60 14.16
CA TRP A 69 -2.65 14.49 13.23
C TRP A 69 -3.49 13.28 13.62
N VAL A 70 -4.24 12.72 12.68
CA VAL A 70 -5.06 11.52 12.92
C VAL A 70 -4.14 10.32 13.11
N VAL A 71 -4.18 9.72 14.31
CA VAL A 71 -3.48 8.48 14.64
C VAL A 71 -4.39 7.28 14.42
N ASP A 72 -5.64 7.33 14.91
CA ASP A 72 -6.67 6.33 14.61
C ASP A 72 -8.03 7.00 14.41
N GLY A 73 -8.88 6.37 13.60
CA GLY A 73 -10.23 6.86 13.31
C GLY A 73 -10.35 7.61 11.98
N GLN A 74 -9.34 7.56 11.11
CA GLN A 74 -9.38 8.19 9.80
C GLN A 74 -10.67 7.90 9.04
N GLN A 75 -11.07 6.61 8.94
CA GLN A 75 -12.27 6.23 8.18
C GLN A 75 -13.54 6.83 8.78
N ARG A 76 -13.63 6.93 10.10
CA ARG A 76 -14.76 7.56 10.80
C ARG A 76 -14.85 9.05 10.47
N ILE A 77 -13.74 9.77 10.62
CA ILE A 77 -13.64 11.21 10.33
C ILE A 77 -13.97 11.47 8.85
N SER A 78 -13.33 10.74 7.93
CA SER A 78 -13.54 10.93 6.49
C SER A 78 -14.97 10.62 6.08
N THR A 79 -15.56 9.53 6.58
CA THR A 79 -16.95 9.13 6.25
C THR A 79 -17.96 10.17 6.70
N ILE A 80 -17.83 10.71 7.92
CA ILE A 80 -18.72 11.77 8.39
C ILE A 80 -18.58 13.01 7.51
N ALA A 81 -17.37 13.42 7.20
CA ALA A 81 -17.13 14.58 6.33
C ALA A 81 -17.67 14.37 4.89
N GLU A 82 -17.49 13.19 4.33
CA GLU A 82 -18.05 12.81 3.01
C GLU A 82 -19.59 12.87 3.01
N PHE A 83 -20.24 12.38 4.07
CA PHE A 83 -21.69 12.46 4.21
C PHE A 83 -22.18 13.91 4.29
N LEU A 84 -21.49 14.75 5.10
CA LEU A 84 -21.82 16.17 5.23
C LEU A 84 -21.64 16.96 3.92
N ARG A 85 -20.81 16.43 2.98
CA ARG A 85 -20.61 17.00 1.63
C ARG A 85 -21.52 16.37 0.57
N ASP A 86 -22.51 15.57 0.97
CA ASP A 86 -23.42 14.88 0.06
C ASP A 86 -22.74 13.88 -0.91
N GLU A 87 -21.61 13.28 -0.51
CA GLU A 87 -20.87 12.37 -1.38
C GLU A 87 -21.52 10.98 -1.48
N PHE A 88 -22.35 10.59 -0.52
CA PHE A 88 -23.11 9.35 -0.57
C PHE A 88 -24.47 9.47 0.17
N PRO A 89 -25.49 8.67 -0.20
CA PRO A 89 -26.80 8.66 0.46
C PRO A 89 -26.83 7.70 1.66
N LEU A 90 -27.87 7.83 2.50
CA LEU A 90 -28.23 6.86 3.52
C LEU A 90 -28.61 5.50 2.91
N GLY A 91 -28.32 4.41 3.63
CA GLY A 91 -28.56 3.05 3.15
C GLY A 91 -29.98 2.54 3.44
N ASP A 92 -30.44 1.58 2.61
CA ASP A 92 -31.75 0.94 2.77
C ASP A 92 -31.79 -0.09 3.91
N ALA A 93 -30.63 -0.60 4.32
CA ALA A 93 -30.50 -1.57 5.41
C ALA A 93 -30.31 -0.93 6.79
N SER A 94 -30.45 0.39 6.90
CA SER A 94 -30.30 1.13 8.15
C SER A 94 -31.50 0.90 9.09
N THR A 95 -31.26 1.12 10.39
CA THR A 95 -32.32 1.08 11.40
C THR A 95 -33.08 2.40 11.50
N MET A 96 -32.71 3.39 10.70
CA MET A 96 -33.37 4.67 10.56
C MET A 96 -34.78 4.51 9.90
N PRO A 97 -35.68 5.49 10.11
CA PRO A 97 -36.99 5.49 9.43
C PRO A 97 -36.85 5.38 7.91
N GLY A 98 -37.66 4.55 7.26
CA GLY A 98 -37.60 4.26 5.83
C GLY A 98 -37.70 5.49 4.90
N TYR A 99 -38.34 6.57 5.36
CA TYR A 99 -38.43 7.81 4.58
C TYR A 99 -37.09 8.56 4.44
N LEU A 100 -36.07 8.17 5.22
CA LEU A 100 -34.69 8.71 5.14
C LEU A 100 -33.81 7.92 4.17
N HIS A 101 -34.22 6.72 3.77
CA HIS A 101 -33.42 5.86 2.90
C HIS A 101 -33.14 6.53 1.55
N GLY A 102 -31.90 6.46 1.08
CA GLY A 102 -31.50 7.06 -0.19
C GLY A 102 -31.29 8.58 -0.17
N LEU A 103 -31.59 9.26 0.96
CA LEU A 103 -31.39 10.70 1.09
C LEU A 103 -29.92 11.02 1.41
N LYS A 104 -29.45 12.14 0.90
CA LYS A 104 -28.17 12.76 1.26
C LYS A 104 -28.35 13.71 2.44
N CYS A 105 -27.27 14.18 3.03
CA CYS A 105 -27.31 15.04 4.20
C CYS A 105 -28.14 16.30 3.99
N SER A 106 -28.00 16.98 2.85
CA SER A 106 -28.76 18.20 2.53
C SER A 106 -30.24 17.95 2.23
N ASP A 107 -30.62 16.71 1.85
CA ASP A 107 -31.97 16.33 1.52
C ASP A 107 -32.79 15.88 2.75
N LEU A 108 -32.12 15.74 3.91
CA LEU A 108 -32.80 15.30 5.14
C LEU A 108 -33.78 16.34 5.66
N PRO A 109 -34.93 15.91 6.22
CA PRO A 109 -35.81 16.81 6.97
C PRO A 109 -35.01 17.53 8.07
N PRO A 110 -35.34 18.83 8.36
CA PRO A 110 -34.52 19.64 9.27
C PRO A 110 -34.32 19.04 10.67
N ASP A 111 -35.28 18.30 11.19
CA ASP A 111 -35.15 17.67 12.51
C ASP A 111 -34.23 16.46 12.48
N ASP A 112 -34.33 15.61 11.44
CA ASP A 112 -33.44 14.44 11.25
C ASP A 112 -32.03 14.88 10.96
N GLN A 113 -31.82 15.90 10.13
CA GLN A 113 -30.51 16.50 9.87
C GLN A 113 -29.90 17.03 11.18
N ARG A 114 -30.71 17.75 11.99
CA ARG A 114 -30.23 18.28 13.28
C ARG A 114 -29.82 17.17 14.24
N MET A 115 -30.51 16.02 14.23
CA MET A 115 -30.13 14.88 15.05
C MET A 115 -28.70 14.42 14.77
N ILE A 116 -28.33 14.30 13.48
CA ILE A 116 -26.95 13.91 13.08
C ILE A 116 -25.95 15.02 13.40
N LEU A 117 -26.26 16.27 13.02
CA LEU A 117 -25.35 17.41 13.13
C LEU A 117 -25.00 17.79 14.59
N SER A 118 -25.91 17.53 15.53
CA SER A 118 -25.71 17.80 16.95
C SER A 118 -24.92 16.72 17.70
N ARG A 119 -24.68 15.55 17.07
CA ARG A 119 -23.89 14.48 17.69
C ARG A 119 -22.43 14.87 17.85
N SER A 120 -21.77 14.18 18.75
CA SER A 120 -20.33 14.35 19.01
C SER A 120 -19.59 13.08 18.66
N LEU A 121 -18.44 13.24 18.01
CA LEU A 121 -17.43 12.22 17.88
C LEU A 121 -16.43 12.35 19.04
N ASP A 122 -16.34 11.33 19.86
CA ASP A 122 -15.39 11.30 20.96
C ASP A 122 -13.97 11.22 20.42
N ALA A 123 -13.11 12.11 20.90
CA ALA A 123 -11.69 12.18 20.53
C ALA A 123 -10.81 12.13 21.76
N ILE A 124 -9.61 11.57 21.61
CA ILE A 124 -8.52 11.67 22.57
C ILE A 124 -7.38 12.44 21.90
N ILE A 125 -7.12 13.65 22.41
CA ILE A 125 -5.94 14.42 22.01
C ILE A 125 -4.76 13.88 22.78
N VAL A 126 -3.68 13.52 22.08
CA VAL A 126 -2.45 12.99 22.70
C VAL A 126 -1.27 13.91 22.39
N GLN A 127 -0.48 14.17 23.44
CA GLN A 127 0.85 14.75 23.32
C GLN A 127 1.85 13.64 23.59
N CYS A 128 2.60 13.24 22.58
CA CYS A 128 3.55 12.13 22.61
C CYS A 128 4.69 12.42 21.62
N ASP A 129 5.82 11.76 21.84
CA ASP A 129 6.88 11.68 20.84
C ASP A 129 6.54 10.65 19.75
N ASP A 130 7.42 10.52 18.76
CA ASP A 130 7.19 9.67 17.62
C ASP A 130 7.17 8.18 17.98
N ASP A 131 8.00 7.74 18.92
CA ASP A 131 8.07 6.34 19.38
C ASP A 131 6.81 5.97 20.18
N GLU A 132 6.33 6.87 21.05
CA GLU A 132 5.07 6.70 21.80
C GLU A 132 3.85 6.67 20.85
N GLU A 133 3.86 7.46 19.77
CA GLU A 133 2.80 7.44 18.76
C GLU A 133 2.78 6.11 18.00
N GLU A 134 3.96 5.62 17.58
CA GLU A 134 4.09 4.32 16.90
C GLU A 134 3.56 3.17 17.77
N ASP A 135 3.95 3.12 19.06
CA ASP A 135 3.48 2.09 20.01
C ASP A 135 1.96 2.19 20.24
N MET A 136 1.43 3.40 20.40
CA MET A 136 -0.01 3.62 20.55
C MET A 136 -0.78 3.15 19.31
N PHE A 137 -0.31 3.51 18.10
CA PHE A 137 -0.95 3.08 16.84
C PHE A 137 -1.01 1.56 16.72
N LEU A 138 0.09 0.86 17.05
CA LEU A 138 0.14 -0.60 17.04
C LEU A 138 -0.87 -1.20 18.02
N ARG A 139 -0.98 -0.65 19.23
CA ARG A 139 -1.92 -1.14 20.29
C ARG A 139 -3.38 -0.90 19.91
N LEU A 140 -3.72 0.26 19.34
CA LEU A 140 -5.10 0.57 18.90
C LEU A 140 -5.57 -0.38 17.78
N ASN A 141 -4.66 -0.86 16.94
CA ASN A 141 -4.96 -1.78 15.85
C ASN A 141 -4.87 -3.28 16.21
N MET A 142 -4.69 -3.64 17.48
CA MET A 142 -4.58 -5.05 17.89
C MET A 142 -5.82 -5.89 17.59
N SER A 143 -7.01 -5.30 17.60
CA SER A 143 -8.28 -6.00 17.28
C SER A 143 -8.42 -6.35 15.79
N THR A 144 -7.77 -5.61 14.90
CA THR A 144 -7.62 -5.96 13.48
C THR A 144 -6.13 -5.98 13.18
N PRO A 145 -5.47 -7.14 13.24
CA PRO A 145 -4.02 -7.20 13.18
C PRO A 145 -3.49 -6.62 11.88
N LEU A 146 -2.57 -5.68 12.03
CA LEU A 146 -1.80 -5.14 10.93
C LEU A 146 -1.01 -6.27 10.27
N ASN A 147 -0.97 -6.28 8.93
CA ASN A 147 -0.05 -7.16 8.23
C ASN A 147 1.40 -6.67 8.39
N ALA A 148 2.37 -7.49 7.92
CA ALA A 148 3.78 -7.15 8.06
C ALA A 148 4.18 -5.83 7.38
N ALA A 149 3.58 -5.49 6.24
CA ALA A 149 3.84 -4.23 5.55
C ALA A 149 3.25 -3.02 6.29
N GLU A 150 2.04 -3.16 6.82
CA GLU A 150 1.41 -2.12 7.63
C GLU A 150 2.20 -1.85 8.92
N LYS A 151 2.73 -2.89 9.58
CA LYS A 151 3.62 -2.74 10.74
C LYS A 151 4.92 -2.01 10.39
N ARG A 152 5.57 -2.39 9.29
CA ARG A 152 6.79 -1.70 8.83
C ARG A 152 6.54 -0.24 8.44
N ASN A 153 5.38 0.06 7.89
CA ASN A 153 5.02 1.43 7.50
C ASN A 153 4.85 2.37 8.70
N VAL A 154 4.63 1.85 9.90
CA VAL A 154 4.58 2.63 11.15
C VAL A 154 5.98 3.11 11.54
N ILE A 155 7.03 2.31 11.29
CA ILE A 155 8.43 2.65 11.57
C ILE A 155 8.82 3.86 10.71
N ARG A 156 8.95 5.03 11.34
CA ARG A 156 9.36 6.26 10.65
C ARG A 156 10.84 6.20 10.32
N GLY A 157 11.22 6.75 9.18
CA GLY A 157 12.64 6.82 8.79
C GLY A 157 12.86 6.79 7.28
N ASN A 158 14.10 6.97 6.90
CA ASN A 158 14.50 7.16 5.50
C ASN A 158 14.17 5.96 4.61
N PHE A 159 14.29 4.72 5.13
CA PHE A 159 13.93 3.52 4.35
C PHE A 159 12.44 3.47 4.04
N ARG A 160 11.58 3.75 5.04
CA ARG A 160 10.13 3.81 4.84
C ARG A 160 9.76 4.87 3.80
N ASP A 161 10.38 6.05 3.88
CA ASP A 161 10.07 7.15 2.98
C ASP A 161 10.48 6.83 1.54
N THR A 162 11.64 6.19 1.35
CA THR A 162 12.07 5.65 0.06
C THR A 162 11.07 4.64 -0.49
N VAL A 163 10.64 3.68 0.32
CA VAL A 163 9.65 2.67 -0.08
C VAL A 163 8.32 3.32 -0.46
N ALA A 164 7.86 4.31 0.30
CA ALA A 164 6.62 5.02 0.03
C ALA A 164 6.68 5.83 -1.29
N GLU A 165 7.79 6.50 -1.54
CA GLU A 165 8.04 7.24 -2.78
C GLU A 165 8.03 6.31 -4.00
N LEU A 166 8.73 5.17 -3.92
CA LEU A 166 8.77 4.17 -4.98
C LEU A 166 7.40 3.51 -5.23
N ALA A 167 6.65 3.22 -4.17
CA ALA A 167 5.31 2.63 -4.26
C ALA A 167 4.29 3.56 -4.93
N GLY A 168 4.55 4.87 -4.97
CA GLY A 168 3.78 5.87 -5.70
C GLY A 168 3.98 5.83 -7.22
N HIS A 169 4.96 5.09 -7.75
CA HIS A 169 5.26 5.07 -9.18
C HIS A 169 4.08 4.54 -10.00
N GLU A 170 3.81 5.18 -11.15
CA GLU A 170 2.63 4.90 -11.99
C GLU A 170 2.60 3.46 -12.52
N PHE A 171 3.75 2.83 -12.73
CA PHE A 171 3.84 1.43 -13.11
C PHE A 171 2.93 0.52 -12.26
N PHE A 172 2.92 0.71 -10.95
CA PHE A 172 2.11 -0.14 -10.07
C PHE A 172 0.60 0.05 -10.28
N LYS A 173 0.15 1.29 -10.49
CA LYS A 173 -1.27 1.60 -10.74
C LYS A 173 -1.74 1.11 -12.11
N ASN A 174 -0.87 1.27 -13.11
CA ASN A 174 -1.23 1.08 -14.52
C ASN A 174 -0.96 -0.34 -15.01
N LYS A 175 0.04 -1.03 -14.49
CA LYS A 175 0.54 -2.31 -15.05
C LYS A 175 0.44 -3.50 -14.10
N ALA A 176 0.60 -3.31 -12.78
CA ALA A 176 0.57 -4.44 -11.84
C ALA A 176 -0.79 -5.15 -11.81
N CYS A 177 -0.78 -6.49 -11.89
CA CYS A 177 -1.98 -7.33 -11.88
C CYS A 177 -2.47 -7.64 -10.45
N PHE A 178 -2.31 -6.68 -9.54
CA PHE A 178 -2.84 -6.73 -8.17
C PHE A 178 -3.05 -5.32 -7.62
N SER A 179 -3.88 -5.19 -6.59
CA SER A 179 -4.16 -3.88 -5.99
C SER A 179 -3.12 -3.50 -4.94
N GLY A 180 -2.90 -2.19 -4.75
CA GLY A 180 -2.07 -1.64 -3.67
C GLY A 180 -2.64 -1.80 -2.26
N ARG A 181 -3.82 -2.46 -2.12
CA ARG A 181 -4.47 -2.66 -0.83
C ARG A 181 -3.51 -3.24 0.20
N ARG A 182 -3.62 -2.76 1.44
CA ARG A 182 -2.81 -3.19 2.58
C ARG A 182 -1.30 -3.08 2.30
N LEU A 183 -0.89 -2.02 1.60
CA LEU A 183 0.51 -1.70 1.29
C LEU A 183 1.24 -2.79 0.47
N ALA A 184 0.51 -3.44 -0.47
CA ALA A 184 1.10 -4.46 -1.32
C ALA A 184 2.23 -3.91 -2.21
N TYR A 185 2.08 -2.69 -2.77
CA TYR A 185 3.14 -2.04 -3.55
C TYR A 185 4.36 -1.71 -2.70
N HIS A 186 4.17 -1.27 -1.45
CA HIS A 186 5.26 -1.02 -0.50
C HIS A 186 6.07 -2.28 -0.22
N THR A 187 5.40 -3.45 -0.12
CA THR A 187 6.12 -4.72 0.06
C THR A 187 7.06 -4.98 -1.12
N ILE A 188 6.57 -4.83 -2.36
CA ILE A 188 7.38 -5.04 -3.56
C ILE A 188 8.53 -4.03 -3.65
N CYS A 189 8.28 -2.76 -3.34
CA CYS A 189 9.33 -1.74 -3.32
C CYS A 189 10.39 -2.02 -2.26
N ALA A 190 9.99 -2.46 -1.05
CA ALA A 190 10.94 -2.86 -0.01
C ALA A 190 11.82 -4.05 -0.46
N GLN A 191 11.25 -5.03 -1.18
CA GLN A 191 11.99 -6.13 -1.78
C GLN A 191 12.96 -5.63 -2.85
N MET A 192 12.54 -4.70 -3.73
CA MET A 192 13.41 -4.10 -4.74
C MET A 192 14.61 -3.37 -4.10
N VAL A 193 14.36 -2.58 -3.04
CA VAL A 193 15.43 -1.90 -2.31
C VAL A 193 16.39 -2.92 -1.68
N ALA A 194 15.88 -3.99 -1.07
CA ALA A 194 16.69 -5.06 -0.49
C ALA A 194 17.59 -5.73 -1.53
N LEU A 195 17.05 -6.08 -2.70
CA LEU A 195 17.79 -6.69 -3.82
C LEU A 195 18.85 -5.74 -4.37
N PHE A 196 18.55 -4.45 -4.49
CA PHE A 196 19.50 -3.44 -4.93
C PHE A 196 20.68 -3.32 -3.95
N LEU A 197 20.38 -3.21 -2.65
CA LEU A 197 21.41 -3.09 -1.61
C LEU A 197 22.30 -4.32 -1.49
N ALA A 198 21.74 -5.51 -1.73
CA ALA A 198 22.50 -6.75 -1.74
C ALA A 198 23.31 -6.97 -3.04
N GLY A 199 23.01 -6.19 -4.10
CA GLY A 199 23.61 -6.38 -5.42
C GLY A 199 23.22 -7.68 -6.11
N GLY A 200 22.08 -8.30 -5.74
CA GLY A 200 21.65 -9.58 -6.28
C GLY A 200 20.57 -10.28 -5.44
N PRO A 201 20.33 -11.59 -5.67
CA PRO A 201 19.38 -12.38 -4.91
C PRO A 201 19.69 -12.37 -3.41
N THR A 202 18.70 -12.03 -2.59
CA THR A 202 18.78 -12.03 -1.14
C THR A 202 17.44 -12.39 -0.51
N ASP A 203 17.42 -12.69 0.77
CA ASP A 203 16.19 -12.97 1.53
C ASP A 203 15.37 -11.70 1.73
N THR A 204 14.15 -11.69 1.18
CA THR A 204 13.21 -10.56 1.27
C THR A 204 11.97 -10.88 2.11
N ARG A 205 12.03 -11.94 2.94
CA ARG A 205 10.96 -12.27 3.89
C ARG A 205 10.81 -11.19 4.96
N GLY A 206 9.66 -11.17 5.62
CA GLY A 206 9.29 -10.13 6.55
C GLY A 206 10.36 -9.80 7.61
N LYS A 207 11.08 -10.84 8.14
CA LYS A 207 12.14 -10.66 9.15
C LYS A 207 13.35 -9.90 8.57
N SER A 208 13.79 -10.27 7.38
CA SER A 208 14.92 -9.61 6.70
C SER A 208 14.59 -8.17 6.32
N LEU A 209 13.37 -7.93 5.83
CA LEU A 209 12.92 -6.57 5.55
C LEU A 209 12.84 -5.72 6.82
N ASN A 210 12.37 -6.26 7.96
CA ASN A 210 12.30 -5.50 9.21
C ASN A 210 13.68 -4.97 9.63
N ILE A 211 14.73 -5.77 9.47
CA ILE A 211 16.11 -5.35 9.76
C ILE A 211 16.49 -4.12 8.92
N LEU A 212 16.17 -4.10 7.63
CA LEU A 212 16.47 -2.96 6.76
C LEU A 212 15.71 -1.68 7.17
N TYR A 213 14.46 -1.81 7.63
CA TYR A 213 13.71 -0.66 8.15
C TYR A 213 14.36 -0.06 9.40
N GLU A 214 14.94 -0.89 10.27
CA GLU A 214 15.66 -0.43 11.46
C GLU A 214 17.07 0.11 11.11
N ASP A 215 17.86 -0.60 10.32
CA ASP A 215 19.24 -0.23 9.98
C ASP A 215 19.32 1.09 9.20
N TYR A 216 18.35 1.35 8.33
CA TYR A 216 18.28 2.55 7.51
C TYR A 216 17.24 3.57 8.01
N ARG A 217 16.83 3.49 9.28
CA ARG A 217 15.86 4.39 9.91
C ARG A 217 16.37 5.83 9.86
N ASP A 218 17.53 6.08 10.46
CA ASP A 218 18.06 7.43 10.68
C ASP A 218 19.03 7.89 9.59
N LYS A 219 19.72 6.94 8.96
CA LYS A 219 20.74 7.24 7.97
C LYS A 219 20.70 6.28 6.78
N PHE A 220 20.41 6.83 5.61
CA PHE A 220 20.43 6.11 4.35
C PHE A 220 21.30 6.85 3.34
N THR A 221 22.64 6.63 3.43
CA THR A 221 23.65 7.45 2.75
C THR A 221 23.48 7.50 1.22
N ASN A 222 23.10 6.37 0.60
CA ASN A 222 22.92 6.23 -0.85
C ASN A 222 21.44 6.27 -1.28
N GLN A 223 20.56 6.84 -0.46
CA GLN A 223 19.11 6.89 -0.71
C GLN A 223 18.75 7.38 -2.12
N LYS A 224 19.31 8.51 -2.54
CA LYS A 224 19.03 9.10 -3.88
C LYS A 224 19.46 8.22 -5.04
N GLU A 225 20.58 7.51 -4.90
CA GLU A 225 21.07 6.55 -5.90
C GLU A 225 20.11 5.37 -6.01
N VAL A 226 19.72 4.79 -4.88
CA VAL A 226 18.73 3.70 -4.79
C VAL A 226 17.42 4.09 -5.45
N GLU A 227 16.84 5.21 -5.05
CA GLU A 227 15.59 5.73 -5.61
C GLU A 227 15.71 5.98 -7.12
N GLY A 228 16.79 6.64 -7.54
CA GLY A 228 17.02 6.97 -8.94
C GLY A 228 17.14 5.73 -9.83
N THR A 229 17.89 4.72 -9.39
CA THR A 229 18.06 3.48 -10.15
C THR A 229 16.77 2.67 -10.22
N ILE A 230 16.08 2.50 -9.08
CA ILE A 230 14.83 1.74 -9.06
C ILE A 230 13.75 2.43 -9.90
N LYS A 231 13.62 3.77 -9.83
CA LYS A 231 12.71 4.54 -10.69
C LYS A 231 13.01 4.37 -12.17
N LYS A 232 14.28 4.34 -12.57
CA LYS A 232 14.68 4.08 -13.97
C LYS A 232 14.23 2.69 -14.42
N ILE A 233 14.43 1.67 -13.59
CA ILE A 233 14.00 0.29 -13.89
C ILE A 233 12.47 0.20 -13.96
N LEU A 234 11.75 0.79 -13.01
CA LEU A 234 10.29 0.86 -13.05
C LEU A 234 9.77 1.57 -14.30
N GLY A 235 10.42 2.66 -14.71
CA GLY A 235 10.12 3.36 -15.96
C GLY A 235 10.40 2.51 -17.19
N GLN A 236 11.43 1.67 -17.17
CA GLN A 236 11.69 0.69 -18.26
C GLN A 236 10.62 -0.40 -18.25
N MET A 237 10.26 -0.96 -17.10
CA MET A 237 9.16 -1.92 -17.01
C MET A 237 7.84 -1.34 -17.53
N ASP A 238 7.57 -0.05 -17.28
CA ASP A 238 6.36 0.62 -17.77
C ASP A 238 6.33 0.71 -19.31
N ARG A 239 7.49 0.85 -19.96
CA ARG A 239 7.62 0.84 -21.43
C ARG A 239 7.55 -0.57 -22.01
N ILE A 240 8.22 -1.55 -21.38
CA ILE A 240 8.20 -2.95 -21.82
C ILE A 240 6.78 -3.52 -21.80
N PHE A 241 5.99 -3.21 -20.77
CA PHE A 241 4.65 -3.76 -20.59
C PHE A 241 3.58 -2.70 -20.86
N PRO A 242 2.90 -2.74 -22.03
CA PRO A 242 1.96 -1.70 -22.44
C PRO A 242 0.66 -1.66 -21.62
N ALA A 243 0.27 -2.77 -21.00
CA ALA A 243 -0.99 -2.93 -20.27
C ALA A 243 -0.84 -3.75 -18.97
N LYS A 244 -1.94 -3.91 -18.24
CA LYS A 244 -2.04 -4.89 -17.16
C LYS A 244 -2.08 -6.29 -17.74
N GLU A 245 -1.16 -7.14 -17.29
CA GLU A 245 -1.02 -8.50 -17.78
C GLU A 245 -0.95 -9.49 -16.61
N SER A 246 -1.47 -10.71 -16.84
CA SER A 246 -1.47 -11.78 -15.83
C SER A 246 -0.07 -12.13 -15.35
N PHE A 247 0.93 -11.92 -16.18
CA PHE A 247 2.33 -12.14 -15.87
C PHE A 247 2.86 -11.17 -14.80
N LEU A 248 2.33 -9.93 -14.71
CA LEU A 248 2.77 -8.90 -13.76
C LEU A 248 2.20 -9.11 -12.35
N ARG A 249 2.34 -10.33 -11.82
CA ARG A 249 2.07 -10.67 -10.42
C ARG A 249 3.26 -10.27 -9.54
N LYS A 250 3.05 -10.25 -8.23
CA LYS A 250 4.06 -9.82 -7.24
C LYS A 250 5.43 -10.47 -7.44
N THR A 251 5.48 -11.79 -7.50
CA THR A 251 6.72 -12.57 -7.65
C THR A 251 7.44 -12.28 -8.97
N ASN A 252 6.69 -12.19 -10.07
CA ASN A 252 7.27 -11.91 -11.38
C ASN A 252 7.79 -10.47 -11.48
N ILE A 253 7.09 -9.48 -10.91
CA ILE A 253 7.58 -8.10 -10.86
C ILE A 253 8.94 -8.03 -10.16
N VAL A 254 9.11 -8.73 -9.02
CA VAL A 254 10.40 -8.81 -8.32
C VAL A 254 11.46 -9.49 -9.16
N SER A 255 11.10 -10.57 -9.87
CA SER A 255 12.04 -11.30 -10.75
C SER A 255 12.46 -10.48 -11.97
N ILE A 256 11.52 -9.79 -12.62
CA ILE A 256 11.77 -8.88 -13.74
C ILE A 256 12.66 -7.72 -13.27
N PHE A 257 12.34 -7.13 -12.12
CA PHE A 257 13.17 -6.07 -11.55
C PHE A 257 14.63 -6.53 -11.35
N LEU A 258 14.84 -7.69 -10.74
CA LEU A 258 16.19 -8.20 -10.48
C LEU A 258 16.92 -8.53 -11.78
N PHE A 259 16.22 -9.09 -12.76
CA PHE A 259 16.77 -9.33 -14.10
C PHE A 259 17.22 -8.02 -14.76
N LEU A 260 16.37 -6.99 -14.76
CA LEU A 260 16.71 -5.67 -15.32
C LEU A 260 17.81 -4.96 -14.52
N LEU A 261 17.86 -5.14 -13.21
CA LEU A 261 18.94 -4.59 -12.36
C LEU A 261 20.30 -5.12 -12.79
N GLU A 262 20.42 -6.41 -13.07
CA GLU A 262 21.67 -6.99 -13.60
C GLU A 262 21.99 -6.46 -14.99
N PHE A 263 20.99 -6.28 -15.83
CA PHE A 263 21.14 -5.68 -17.17
C PHE A 263 21.61 -4.23 -17.12
N THR A 264 21.15 -3.42 -16.13
CA THR A 264 21.60 -2.02 -15.98
C THR A 264 23.08 -1.91 -15.68
N GLN A 265 23.63 -2.92 -15.03
CA GLN A 265 25.06 -2.98 -14.71
C GLN A 265 25.95 -3.40 -15.90
N ARG A 266 25.37 -4.09 -16.90
CA ARG A 266 26.06 -4.65 -18.06
C ARG A 266 25.77 -3.94 -19.37
N LEU A 267 24.58 -3.38 -19.52
CA LEU A 267 24.08 -2.78 -20.76
C LEU A 267 23.40 -1.43 -20.48
N ASP A 268 23.55 -0.48 -21.38
CA ASP A 268 22.84 0.78 -21.28
C ASP A 268 21.31 0.56 -21.40
N LEU A 269 20.53 1.16 -20.50
CA LEU A 269 19.06 1.13 -20.53
C LEU A 269 18.53 2.02 -21.67
N SER A 270 18.82 1.69 -22.92
CA SER A 270 18.33 2.41 -24.07
C SER A 270 16.92 1.96 -24.49
N PRO A 271 16.07 2.84 -24.98
CA PRO A 271 14.75 2.47 -25.51
C PRO A 271 14.78 1.40 -26.59
N GLY A 272 15.92 1.25 -27.31
CA GLY A 272 16.08 0.23 -28.37
C GLY A 272 16.06 -1.22 -27.89
N ASN A 273 16.23 -1.49 -26.58
CA ASN A 273 16.18 -2.83 -26.02
C ASN A 273 14.77 -3.23 -25.52
N ASP A 274 13.84 -2.28 -25.41
CA ASP A 274 12.53 -2.50 -24.80
C ASP A 274 11.67 -3.49 -25.63
N GLU A 275 11.70 -3.43 -26.96
CA GLU A 275 10.99 -4.36 -27.85
C GLU A 275 11.56 -5.79 -27.77
N CYS A 276 12.88 -5.93 -27.73
CA CYS A 276 13.53 -7.23 -27.58
C CYS A 276 13.17 -7.86 -26.21
N LEU A 277 13.22 -7.08 -25.15
CA LEU A 277 12.82 -7.51 -23.80
C LEU A 277 11.33 -7.86 -23.75
N ARG A 278 10.48 -7.08 -24.43
CA ARG A 278 9.06 -7.41 -24.55
C ARG A 278 8.87 -8.78 -25.23
N GLY A 279 9.51 -8.99 -26.38
CA GLY A 279 9.44 -10.27 -27.10
C GLY A 279 9.89 -11.45 -26.24
N PHE A 280 10.97 -11.27 -25.46
CA PHE A 280 11.45 -12.26 -24.51
C PHE A 280 10.43 -12.60 -23.43
N PHE A 281 9.85 -11.62 -22.76
CA PHE A 281 8.88 -11.87 -21.69
C PHE A 281 7.58 -12.46 -22.21
N ASP A 282 7.13 -12.09 -23.42
CA ASP A 282 5.97 -12.68 -24.09
C ASP A 282 6.17 -14.17 -24.42
N ASP A 283 7.36 -14.51 -24.96
CA ASP A 283 7.72 -15.90 -25.25
C ASP A 283 7.87 -16.70 -23.95
N PHE A 284 8.54 -16.13 -22.95
CA PHE A 284 8.75 -16.77 -21.66
C PHE A 284 7.42 -17.08 -20.96
N GLU A 285 6.46 -16.13 -20.93
CA GLU A 285 5.12 -16.36 -20.35
C GLU A 285 4.39 -17.49 -21.07
N LYS A 286 4.36 -17.46 -22.41
CA LYS A 286 3.71 -18.51 -23.22
C LYS A 286 4.31 -19.89 -22.98
N ARG A 287 5.63 -19.99 -22.91
CA ARG A 287 6.32 -21.24 -22.62
C ARG A 287 6.05 -21.70 -21.19
N LEU A 288 6.03 -20.79 -20.24
CA LEU A 288 5.72 -21.08 -18.85
C LEU A 288 4.31 -21.67 -18.69
N ASP A 289 3.31 -21.05 -19.33
CA ASP A 289 1.93 -21.53 -19.31
C ASP A 289 1.78 -22.87 -20.08
N GLY A 290 2.45 -22.98 -21.23
CA GLY A 290 2.45 -24.22 -22.03
C GLY A 290 3.08 -25.40 -21.29
N ASN A 291 4.16 -25.19 -20.54
CA ASN A 291 4.88 -26.24 -19.81
C ASN A 291 4.00 -26.94 -18.76
N THR A 292 3.02 -26.25 -18.19
CA THR A 292 2.07 -26.82 -17.22
C THR A 292 1.14 -27.87 -17.83
N GLN A 293 1.00 -27.90 -19.15
CA GLN A 293 0.15 -28.82 -19.90
C GLN A 293 0.92 -30.04 -20.45
N ILE A 294 2.25 -30.06 -20.29
CA ILE A 294 3.15 -31.10 -20.80
C ILE A 294 3.46 -32.07 -19.66
N PRO A 295 3.26 -33.39 -19.83
CA PRO A 295 3.70 -34.40 -18.86
C PRO A 295 5.22 -34.37 -18.65
N GLU A 296 5.67 -34.65 -17.43
CA GLU A 296 7.11 -34.59 -17.06
C GLU A 296 7.97 -35.61 -17.88
N ASP A 297 7.40 -36.66 -18.36
CA ASP A 297 8.06 -37.68 -19.20
C ASP A 297 8.09 -37.34 -20.70
N ASP A 298 7.45 -36.25 -21.12
CA ASP A 298 7.47 -35.76 -22.49
C ASP A 298 8.78 -35.00 -22.77
N SER A 299 9.40 -35.28 -23.91
CA SER A 299 10.66 -34.65 -24.34
C SER A 299 10.58 -33.11 -24.53
N ARG A 300 9.37 -32.56 -24.58
CA ARG A 300 9.10 -31.11 -24.68
C ARG A 300 9.02 -30.45 -23.32
N TYR A 301 9.00 -31.22 -22.23
CA TYR A 301 8.92 -30.72 -20.89
C TYR A 301 10.22 -29.97 -20.52
N ASP A 302 10.08 -28.75 -20.03
CA ASP A 302 11.20 -27.87 -19.63
C ASP A 302 11.30 -27.79 -18.10
N ILE A 303 12.28 -28.46 -17.54
CA ILE A 303 12.53 -28.53 -16.10
C ILE A 303 12.92 -27.17 -15.50
N ASP A 304 13.53 -26.27 -16.27
CA ASP A 304 13.87 -24.93 -15.78
C ASP A 304 12.61 -24.08 -15.64
N LEU A 305 11.64 -24.19 -16.54
CA LEU A 305 10.35 -23.53 -16.41
C LEU A 305 9.56 -24.04 -15.21
N GLU A 306 9.57 -25.35 -14.95
CA GLU A 306 8.99 -25.92 -13.73
C GLU A 306 9.66 -25.35 -12.47
N ARG A 307 10.99 -25.35 -12.43
CA ARG A 307 11.75 -24.77 -11.28
C ARG A 307 11.39 -23.31 -11.02
N TYR A 308 11.19 -22.52 -12.07
CA TYR A 308 10.72 -21.16 -11.97
C TYR A 308 9.33 -21.09 -11.32
N GLN A 309 8.39 -21.90 -11.80
CA GLN A 309 7.02 -21.94 -11.27
C GLN A 309 6.99 -22.35 -9.80
N MET A 310 7.72 -23.42 -9.45
CA MET A 310 7.83 -23.87 -8.06
C MET A 310 8.45 -22.82 -7.14
N ALA A 311 9.44 -22.07 -7.62
CA ALA A 311 10.04 -20.98 -6.90
C ALA A 311 9.14 -19.73 -6.79
N CYS A 312 8.08 -19.63 -7.59
CA CYS A 312 7.03 -18.61 -7.43
C CYS A 312 6.02 -18.97 -6.33
N ILE A 313 5.84 -20.27 -6.07
CA ILE A 313 4.83 -20.77 -5.12
C ILE A 313 5.44 -21.04 -3.75
N ASN A 314 6.58 -21.72 -3.71
CA ASN A 314 7.21 -22.21 -2.48
C ASN A 314 8.27 -21.22 -1.97
N GLY A 315 7.97 -20.55 -0.85
CA GLY A 315 8.91 -19.62 -0.23
C GLY A 315 9.40 -18.53 -1.17
N ALA A 316 8.51 -17.97 -1.97
CA ALA A 316 8.81 -17.05 -3.07
C ALA A 316 9.75 -15.88 -2.71
N ASP A 317 9.73 -15.44 -1.46
CA ASP A 317 10.53 -14.32 -0.93
C ASP A 317 11.85 -14.79 -0.28
N SER A 318 12.16 -16.10 -0.28
CA SER A 318 13.44 -16.63 0.19
C SER A 318 14.55 -16.36 -0.84
N GLU A 319 15.78 -16.21 -0.37
CA GLU A 319 16.93 -16.04 -1.25
C GLU A 319 17.04 -17.16 -2.29
N ALA A 320 16.86 -18.42 -1.89
CA ALA A 320 16.94 -19.57 -2.79
C ALA A 320 15.92 -19.48 -3.92
N SER A 321 14.63 -19.16 -3.61
CA SER A 321 13.59 -19.04 -4.63
C SER A 321 13.81 -17.84 -5.57
N ILE A 322 14.26 -16.71 -5.01
CA ILE A 322 14.62 -15.52 -5.81
C ILE A 322 15.79 -15.84 -6.75
N ARG A 323 16.82 -16.49 -6.23
CA ARG A 323 18.00 -16.94 -7.01
C ARG A 323 17.60 -17.87 -8.14
N THR A 324 16.79 -18.89 -7.86
CA THR A 324 16.31 -19.84 -8.87
C THR A 324 15.57 -19.11 -9.99
N ARG A 325 14.62 -18.22 -9.67
CA ARG A 325 13.88 -17.47 -10.70
C ARG A 325 14.80 -16.57 -11.52
N HIS A 326 15.77 -15.95 -10.89
CA HIS A 326 16.74 -15.08 -11.56
C HIS A 326 17.62 -15.85 -12.53
N GLU A 327 18.20 -16.98 -12.09
CA GLU A 327 19.03 -17.85 -12.93
C GLU A 327 18.28 -18.41 -14.14
N VAL A 328 17.01 -18.82 -13.94
CA VAL A 328 16.17 -19.31 -15.04
C VAL A 328 15.90 -18.22 -16.08
N LEU A 329 15.56 -17.00 -15.64
CA LEU A 329 15.37 -15.88 -16.56
C LEU A 329 16.63 -15.56 -17.35
N LEU A 330 17.78 -15.45 -16.69
CA LEU A 330 19.07 -15.18 -17.35
C LEU A 330 19.43 -16.25 -18.38
N ARG A 331 19.30 -17.54 -18.02
CA ARG A 331 19.57 -18.66 -18.92
C ARG A 331 18.67 -18.65 -20.16
N ASN A 332 17.36 -18.46 -19.96
CA ASN A 332 16.42 -18.42 -21.07
C ASN A 332 16.66 -17.21 -21.98
N TYR A 333 17.07 -16.07 -21.44
CA TYR A 333 17.42 -14.91 -22.24
C TYR A 333 18.71 -15.14 -23.05
N SER A 334 19.73 -15.75 -22.47
CA SER A 334 20.98 -16.07 -23.16
C SER A 334 20.76 -17.01 -24.34
N LEU A 335 19.91 -18.02 -24.19
CA LEU A 335 19.54 -18.96 -25.24
C LEU A 335 18.77 -18.31 -26.40
N GLN A 336 18.12 -17.18 -26.18
CA GLN A 336 17.37 -16.47 -27.22
C GLN A 336 18.25 -15.53 -28.07
N ILE A 337 19.42 -15.15 -27.56
CA ILE A 337 20.37 -14.24 -28.22
C ILE A 337 21.39 -15.01 -29.07
N GLU A 338 21.69 -16.28 -28.73
CA GLU A 338 22.51 -17.20 -29.54
C GLU A 338 21.73 -17.74 -30.77
#